data_dbccabbe1ee82829f409029cf6ecb0f1
#
_entry.id   dbccabbe1ee82829f409029cf6ecb0f1
#
_cell.length_a   1.000
_cell.length_b   1.000
_cell.length_c   1.000
_cell.angle_alpha   90.00
_cell.angle_beta   90.00
_cell.angle_gamma   90.00
#
_symmetry.space_group_name_H-M   'P 1'
#
loop_
_entity.id
_entity.type
_entity.pdbx_description
1 polymer ?
#
loop_
_entity_poly.entity_id
_entity_poly.type
_entity_poly.pdbx_seq_one_letter_code
_entity_poly.pdbx_strand_id
1 'polypeptide(L)'
;MRWSKYLLLLVVLCLLAVGCRRDIRIGGIKGEEKVGPDYSLRDDPKARARMQYREYLRLAGDRVGKNDLVEAMKFARSAEKLDSRSPDAFTMQAVIEGTGGNAAAAGTLYRKAAELAPQRADVLSNYGAWLCGNGHPAESLVWFDRALADPQSNARAASLANAGGCALDAGQNERAEQNLREALELAPDNAYALESMARNEVLHGRYFEARAFYQRRLAAAPATVSVLQLAIQIEERLGDRTAAGRFQQRLREEFPSGATLNPQG
;
A
#
# COMPACT_ATOMS: atom_id res chain seq x y z
N MET A 1 -69.34 9.46 50.33
CA MET A 1 -68.80 10.52 49.46
C MET A 1 -67.42 10.17 48.83
N ARG A 2 -67.25 8.98 48.24
CA ARG A 2 -66.00 8.57 47.57
C ARG A 2 -66.13 8.14 46.10
N TRP A 3 -67.35 8.11 45.59
CA TRP A 3 -67.67 7.67 44.21
C TRP A 3 -67.71 8.81 43.18
N SER A 4 -67.82 10.06 43.61
CA SER A 4 -67.85 11.23 42.72
C SER A 4 -66.48 11.52 42.02
N LYS A 5 -65.40 11.19 42.71
CA LYS A 5 -64.03 11.47 42.15
C LYS A 5 -63.61 10.52 41.01
N TYR A 6 -64.09 9.29 41.00
CA TYR A 6 -63.80 8.32 39.96
C TYR A 6 -64.61 8.51 38.70
N LEU A 7 -65.87 9.07 38.87
CA LEU A 7 -66.67 9.41 37.73
C LEU A 7 -66.12 10.58 36.93
N LEU A 8 -65.56 11.57 37.58
CA LEU A 8 -64.88 12.72 36.94
C LEU A 8 -63.57 12.31 36.21
N LEU A 9 -62.87 11.39 36.77
CA LEU A 9 -61.62 10.84 36.15
C LEU A 9 -61.96 10.03 34.87
N LEU A 10 -63.03 9.24 34.87
CA LEU A 10 -63.48 8.48 33.70
C LEU A 10 -63.98 9.38 32.56
N VAL A 11 -64.63 10.48 32.86
CA VAL A 11 -65.11 11.44 31.84
C VAL A 11 -63.96 12.21 31.25
N VAL A 12 -62.94 12.55 32.01
CA VAL A 12 -61.72 13.21 31.49
C VAL A 12 -60.88 12.25 30.63
N LEU A 13 -60.81 10.96 30.99
CA LEU A 13 -60.12 9.95 30.17
C LEU A 13 -60.83 9.66 28.83
N CYS A 14 -62.18 9.69 28.82
CA CYS A 14 -62.96 9.53 27.59
C CYS A 14 -62.86 10.72 26.65
N LEU A 15 -62.60 11.93 27.16
CA LEU A 15 -62.43 13.13 26.33
C LEU A 15 -61.05 13.22 25.67
N LEU A 16 -60.07 12.51 26.19
CA LEU A 16 -58.74 12.42 25.59
C LEU A 16 -58.64 11.34 24.52
N ALA A 17 -59.63 10.44 24.40
CA ALA A 17 -59.66 9.37 23.40
C ALA A 17 -60.33 9.75 22.08
N VAL A 18 -60.96 10.94 21.99
CA VAL A 18 -61.50 11.50 20.74
C VAL A 18 -60.43 12.39 20.11
N GLY A 19 -59.27 11.80 19.85
CA GLY A 19 -58.24 12.39 19.01
C GLY A 19 -58.76 12.50 17.59
N CYS A 20 -58.91 13.71 17.13
CA CYS A 20 -59.28 14.08 15.76
C CYS A 20 -58.40 13.30 14.76
N ARG A 21 -58.99 12.29 14.10
CA ARG A 21 -58.54 11.89 12.78
C ARG A 21 -58.88 13.04 11.82
N ARG A 22 -57.99 14.03 11.73
CA ARG A 22 -57.96 14.90 10.58
C ARG A 22 -57.27 14.10 9.47
N ASP A 23 -58.07 13.56 8.56
CA ASP A 23 -57.59 13.18 7.25
C ASP A 23 -57.09 14.46 6.55
N ILE A 24 -55.80 14.75 6.67
CA ILE A 24 -55.14 15.73 5.83
C ILE A 24 -55.07 15.07 4.45
N ARG A 25 -56.07 15.29 3.61
CA ARG A 25 -55.92 15.11 2.17
C ARG A 25 -54.93 16.16 1.70
N ILE A 26 -53.67 15.79 1.64
CA ILE A 26 -52.68 16.54 0.89
C ILE A 26 -53.10 16.41 -0.57
N GLY A 27 -53.63 17.52 -1.11
CA GLY A 27 -53.99 17.62 -2.51
C GLY A 27 -52.84 17.17 -3.34
N GLY A 28 -53.06 16.24 -4.25
CA GLY A 28 -52.06 15.70 -5.12
C GLY A 28 -51.32 16.82 -5.86
N ILE A 29 -50.06 17.00 -5.57
CA ILE A 29 -49.14 17.78 -6.39
C ILE A 29 -49.00 16.97 -7.68
N LYS A 30 -49.79 17.33 -8.70
CA LYS A 30 -49.57 16.87 -10.07
C LYS A 30 -48.32 17.57 -10.57
N GLY A 31 -47.21 16.85 -10.56
CA GLY A 31 -45.92 17.26 -11.03
C GLY A 31 -44.86 16.59 -10.20
N GLU A 32 -44.60 15.31 -10.44
CA GLU A 32 -43.31 14.71 -10.09
C GLU A 32 -42.28 15.33 -11.00
N GLU A 33 -41.84 16.54 -10.66
CA GLU A 33 -40.58 17.02 -11.12
C GLU A 33 -39.53 16.18 -10.39
N LYS A 34 -38.86 15.26 -11.10
CA LYS A 34 -37.74 14.50 -10.59
C LYS A 34 -36.60 15.50 -10.28
N VAL A 35 -36.65 16.12 -9.10
CA VAL A 35 -35.61 16.99 -8.58
C VAL A 35 -34.52 16.11 -7.99
N GLY A 36 -33.60 15.68 -8.84
CA GLY A 36 -32.38 14.98 -8.47
C GLY A 36 -31.84 14.21 -9.66
N PRO A 37 -30.52 14.18 -9.86
CA PRO A 37 -29.95 13.26 -10.83
C PRO A 37 -30.30 11.83 -10.41
N ASP A 38 -30.82 11.07 -11.36
CA ASP A 38 -31.14 9.65 -11.17
C ASP A 38 -29.82 8.88 -10.92
N TYR A 39 -29.47 8.71 -9.64
CA TYR A 39 -28.29 7.94 -9.22
C TYR A 39 -28.53 6.43 -9.34
N SER A 40 -29.17 5.98 -10.40
CA SER A 40 -29.27 4.55 -10.73
C SER A 40 -27.89 4.04 -11.24
N LEU A 41 -26.84 4.18 -10.41
CA LEU A 41 -25.52 3.55 -10.62
C LEU A 41 -25.64 2.02 -10.80
N ARG A 42 -26.82 1.45 -10.45
CA ARG A 42 -27.09 0.02 -10.59
C ARG A 42 -27.26 -0.43 -12.04
N ASP A 43 -27.60 0.47 -12.94
CA ASP A 43 -28.02 0.13 -14.30
C ASP A 43 -27.02 0.61 -15.39
N ASP A 44 -25.95 1.33 -15.04
CA ASP A 44 -24.90 1.65 -16.01
C ASP A 44 -23.94 0.46 -16.18
N PRO A 45 -23.96 -0.22 -17.35
CA PRO A 45 -23.07 -1.36 -17.63
C PRO A 45 -21.58 -1.00 -17.50
N LYS A 46 -21.22 0.25 -17.84
CA LYS A 46 -19.83 0.74 -17.73
C LYS A 46 -19.44 0.93 -16.25
N ALA A 47 -20.35 1.45 -15.43
CA ALA A 47 -20.09 1.58 -14.00
C ALA A 47 -19.92 0.19 -13.34
N ARG A 48 -20.78 -0.77 -13.70
CA ARG A 48 -20.66 -2.16 -13.23
C ARG A 48 -19.34 -2.79 -13.65
N ALA A 49 -18.93 -2.65 -14.91
CA ALA A 49 -17.67 -3.17 -15.39
C ALA A 49 -16.47 -2.55 -14.65
N ARG A 50 -16.47 -1.22 -14.39
CA ARG A 50 -15.43 -0.57 -13.58
C ARG A 50 -15.39 -1.06 -12.13
N MET A 51 -16.56 -1.30 -11.51
CA MET A 51 -16.61 -1.87 -10.15
C MET A 51 -16.06 -3.30 -10.13
N GLN A 52 -16.48 -4.13 -11.07
CA GLN A 52 -16.04 -5.51 -11.21
C GLN A 52 -14.54 -5.61 -11.50
N TYR A 53 -14.02 -4.73 -12.36
CA TYR A 53 -12.59 -4.60 -12.62
C TYR A 53 -11.78 -4.34 -11.34
N ARG A 54 -12.19 -3.34 -10.56
CA ARG A 54 -11.52 -3.02 -9.29
C ARG A 54 -11.62 -4.16 -8.27
N GLU A 55 -12.76 -4.83 -8.23
CA GLU A 55 -12.95 -5.99 -7.37
C GLU A 55 -12.03 -7.15 -7.76
N TYR A 56 -11.84 -7.43 -9.04
CA TYR A 56 -10.91 -8.44 -9.48
C TYR A 56 -9.46 -8.11 -9.10
N LEU A 57 -9.03 -6.87 -9.24
CA LEU A 57 -7.69 -6.46 -8.79
C LEU A 57 -7.52 -6.59 -7.28
N ARG A 58 -8.54 -6.21 -6.50
CA ARG A 58 -8.53 -6.36 -5.04
C ARG A 58 -8.44 -7.84 -4.63
N LEU A 59 -9.24 -8.70 -5.26
CA LEU A 59 -9.21 -10.15 -5.01
C LEU A 59 -7.87 -10.76 -5.42
N ALA A 60 -7.29 -10.35 -6.54
CA ALA A 60 -5.96 -10.78 -6.95
C ALA A 60 -4.92 -10.43 -5.88
N GLY A 61 -4.91 -9.20 -5.38
CA GLY A 61 -4.01 -8.77 -4.30
C GLY A 61 -4.19 -9.56 -3.00
N ASP A 62 -5.44 -9.82 -2.59
CA ASP A 62 -5.74 -10.66 -1.42
C ASP A 62 -5.17 -12.08 -1.57
N ARG A 63 -5.27 -12.66 -2.77
CA ARG A 63 -4.71 -14.00 -3.05
C ARG A 63 -3.19 -14.01 -3.08
N VAL A 64 -2.55 -12.96 -3.61
CA VAL A 64 -1.09 -12.79 -3.50
C VAL A 64 -0.66 -12.78 -2.03
N GLY A 65 -1.33 -12.01 -1.18
CA GLY A 65 -1.04 -11.96 0.26
C GLY A 65 -1.20 -13.31 0.98
N LYS A 66 -2.01 -14.23 0.44
CA LYS A 66 -2.19 -15.60 0.92
C LYS A 66 -1.30 -16.63 0.22
N ASN A 67 -0.41 -16.18 -0.66
CA ASN A 67 0.44 -17.01 -1.52
C ASN A 67 -0.35 -17.98 -2.43
N ASP A 68 -1.62 -17.66 -2.74
CA ASP A 68 -2.46 -18.40 -3.69
C ASP A 68 -2.33 -17.79 -5.09
N LEU A 69 -1.17 -18.02 -5.70
CA LEU A 69 -0.79 -17.37 -6.95
C LEU A 69 -1.64 -17.82 -8.15
N VAL A 70 -2.21 -19.03 -8.10
CA VAL A 70 -3.07 -19.55 -9.17
C VAL A 70 -4.39 -18.79 -9.21
N GLU A 71 -5.07 -18.64 -8.09
CA GLU A 71 -6.31 -17.86 -8.01
C GLU A 71 -6.05 -16.36 -8.23
N ALA A 72 -4.91 -15.83 -7.71
CA ALA A 72 -4.50 -14.45 -7.98
C ALA A 72 -4.44 -14.18 -9.49
N MET A 73 -3.77 -15.07 -10.25
CA MET A 73 -3.63 -14.93 -11.70
C MET A 73 -4.99 -15.01 -12.43
N LYS A 74 -5.92 -15.85 -11.99
CA LYS A 74 -7.27 -15.89 -12.57
C LYS A 74 -8.00 -14.56 -12.40
N PHE A 75 -7.93 -13.97 -11.21
CA PHE A 75 -8.54 -12.65 -10.98
C PHE A 75 -7.85 -11.54 -11.78
N ALA A 76 -6.51 -11.52 -11.83
CA ALA A 76 -5.77 -10.53 -12.60
C ALA A 76 -6.10 -10.60 -14.12
N ARG A 77 -6.20 -11.81 -14.66
CA ARG A 77 -6.65 -12.02 -16.05
C ARG A 77 -8.12 -11.67 -16.27
N SER A 78 -8.97 -11.82 -15.26
CA SER A 78 -10.37 -11.39 -15.34
C SER A 78 -10.47 -9.86 -15.37
N ALA A 79 -9.61 -9.15 -14.64
CA ALA A 79 -9.49 -7.70 -14.74
C ALA A 79 -9.01 -7.28 -16.15
N GLU A 80 -7.98 -7.92 -16.69
CA GLU A 80 -7.47 -7.67 -18.05
C GLU A 80 -8.56 -7.87 -19.13
N LYS A 81 -9.43 -8.88 -18.99
CA LYS A 81 -10.54 -9.10 -19.94
C LYS A 81 -11.56 -7.96 -19.93
N LEU A 82 -11.76 -7.29 -18.79
CA LEU A 82 -12.65 -6.12 -18.70
C LEU A 82 -12.00 -4.85 -19.25
N ASP A 83 -10.68 -4.73 -19.13
CA ASP A 83 -9.88 -3.65 -19.68
C ASP A 83 -8.51 -4.18 -20.14
N SER A 84 -8.42 -4.56 -21.41
CA SER A 84 -7.20 -5.13 -22.02
C SER A 84 -6.05 -4.12 -22.19
N ARG A 85 -6.29 -2.85 -21.92
CA ARG A 85 -5.28 -1.77 -21.96
C ARG A 85 -4.94 -1.24 -20.56
N SER A 86 -5.43 -1.89 -19.53
CA SER A 86 -5.19 -1.45 -18.16
C SER A 86 -3.76 -1.74 -17.70
N PRO A 87 -2.97 -0.73 -17.34
CA PRO A 87 -1.65 -0.93 -16.77
C PRO A 87 -1.70 -1.66 -15.42
N ASP A 88 -2.78 -1.48 -14.63
CA ASP A 88 -2.90 -2.10 -13.30
C ASP A 88 -3.08 -3.61 -13.39
N ALA A 89 -3.81 -4.11 -14.41
CA ALA A 89 -3.97 -5.55 -14.63
C ALA A 89 -2.63 -6.21 -14.98
N PHE A 90 -1.82 -5.56 -15.82
CA PHE A 90 -0.47 -6.06 -16.15
C PHE A 90 0.50 -5.93 -14.96
N THR A 91 0.43 -4.84 -14.19
CA THR A 91 1.21 -4.69 -12.95
C THR A 91 0.87 -5.81 -11.96
N MET A 92 -0.42 -6.12 -11.78
CA MET A 92 -0.84 -7.22 -10.90
C MET A 92 -0.33 -8.58 -11.37
N GLN A 93 -0.43 -8.88 -12.67
CA GLN A 93 0.14 -10.11 -13.23
C GLN A 93 1.66 -10.16 -13.05
N ALA A 94 2.36 -9.03 -13.21
CA ALA A 94 3.80 -8.94 -12.99
C ALA A 94 4.18 -9.24 -11.53
N VAL A 95 3.43 -8.71 -10.57
CA VAL A 95 3.60 -9.02 -9.14
C VAL A 95 3.43 -10.53 -8.89
N ILE A 96 2.40 -11.13 -9.45
CA ILE A 96 2.11 -12.57 -9.29
C ILE A 96 3.24 -13.42 -9.87
N GLU A 97 3.70 -13.12 -11.10
CA GLU A 97 4.82 -13.83 -11.73
C GLU A 97 6.12 -13.67 -10.94
N GLY A 98 6.41 -12.46 -10.45
CA GLY A 98 7.58 -12.19 -9.62
C GLY A 98 7.54 -12.93 -8.29
N THR A 99 6.39 -12.97 -7.62
CA THR A 99 6.18 -13.73 -6.38
C THR A 99 6.34 -15.24 -6.62
N GLY A 100 5.93 -15.72 -7.80
CA GLY A 100 6.12 -17.11 -8.24
C GLY A 100 7.53 -17.45 -8.71
N GLY A 101 8.47 -16.50 -8.66
CA GLY A 101 9.86 -16.71 -9.09
C GLY A 101 10.11 -16.58 -10.59
N ASN A 102 9.10 -16.20 -11.38
CA ASN A 102 9.22 -16.03 -12.82
C ASN A 102 9.60 -14.58 -13.18
N ALA A 103 10.83 -14.20 -12.86
CA ALA A 103 11.34 -12.84 -13.04
C ALA A 103 11.23 -12.34 -14.50
N ALA A 104 11.52 -13.19 -15.49
CA ALA A 104 11.46 -12.80 -16.89
C ALA A 104 10.04 -12.43 -17.36
N ALA A 105 9.03 -13.22 -16.97
CA ALA A 105 7.63 -12.91 -17.26
C ALA A 105 7.20 -11.64 -16.53
N ALA A 106 7.57 -11.48 -15.25
CA ALA A 106 7.30 -10.28 -14.48
C ALA A 106 7.84 -9.02 -15.18
N GLY A 107 9.09 -9.05 -15.64
CA GLY A 107 9.71 -7.91 -16.34
C GLY A 107 9.00 -7.54 -17.62
N THR A 108 8.58 -8.53 -18.39
CA THR A 108 7.81 -8.29 -19.62
C THR A 108 6.48 -7.59 -19.33
N LEU A 109 5.79 -8.01 -18.27
CA LEU A 109 4.50 -7.44 -17.87
C LEU A 109 4.66 -6.04 -17.28
N TYR A 110 5.68 -5.78 -16.43
CA TYR A 110 5.99 -4.44 -15.91
C TYR A 110 6.31 -3.47 -17.05
N ARG A 111 7.14 -3.88 -18.02
CA ARG A 111 7.45 -3.06 -19.20
C ARG A 111 6.17 -2.72 -19.95
N LYS A 112 5.32 -3.70 -20.24
CA LYS A 112 4.04 -3.49 -20.91
C LYS A 112 3.14 -2.51 -20.15
N ALA A 113 3.07 -2.61 -18.82
CA ALA A 113 2.33 -1.66 -17.99
C ALA A 113 2.89 -0.23 -18.14
N ALA A 114 4.22 -0.07 -18.09
CA ALA A 114 4.89 1.22 -18.23
C ALA A 114 4.71 1.85 -19.62
N GLU A 115 4.66 1.04 -20.69
CA GLU A 115 4.35 1.48 -22.06
C GLU A 115 2.90 1.96 -22.19
N LEU A 116 1.95 1.30 -21.53
CA LEU A 116 0.54 1.69 -21.51
C LEU A 116 0.25 2.96 -20.71
N ALA A 117 1.07 3.25 -19.70
CA ALA A 117 0.89 4.40 -18.81
C ALA A 117 2.20 5.18 -18.60
N PRO A 118 2.74 5.82 -19.66
CA PRO A 118 4.09 6.41 -19.65
C PRO A 118 4.26 7.63 -18.75
N GLN A 119 3.17 8.12 -18.12
CA GLN A 119 3.17 9.25 -17.19
C GLN A 119 2.67 8.86 -15.79
N ARG A 120 2.32 7.59 -15.55
CA ARG A 120 1.87 7.15 -14.24
C ARG A 120 3.06 6.79 -13.35
N ALA A 121 3.31 7.63 -12.36
CA ALA A 121 4.44 7.51 -11.45
C ALA A 121 4.52 6.16 -10.74
N ASP A 122 3.40 5.63 -10.26
CA ASP A 122 3.30 4.34 -9.58
C ASP A 122 3.70 3.18 -10.50
N VAL A 123 3.23 3.18 -11.75
CA VAL A 123 3.52 2.14 -12.75
C VAL A 123 5.00 2.18 -13.16
N LEU A 124 5.52 3.38 -13.42
CA LEU A 124 6.95 3.57 -13.78
C LEU A 124 7.87 3.16 -12.63
N SER A 125 7.50 3.54 -11.40
CA SER A 125 8.24 3.18 -10.19
C SER A 125 8.26 1.67 -9.95
N ASN A 126 7.16 0.96 -10.20
CA ASN A 126 7.08 -0.50 -10.08
C ASN A 126 8.04 -1.18 -11.08
N TYR A 127 8.11 -0.72 -12.33
CA TYR A 127 9.06 -1.25 -13.30
C TYR A 127 10.50 -0.93 -12.91
N GLY A 128 10.78 0.30 -12.45
CA GLY A 128 12.09 0.67 -11.89
C GLY A 128 12.50 -0.23 -10.72
N ALA A 129 11.61 -0.48 -9.77
CA ALA A 129 11.88 -1.35 -8.63
C ALA A 129 12.17 -2.80 -9.08
N TRP A 130 11.44 -3.32 -10.06
CA TRP A 130 11.70 -4.63 -10.64
C TRP A 130 13.09 -4.69 -11.30
N LEU A 131 13.48 -3.71 -12.10
CA LEU A 131 14.80 -3.62 -12.73
C LEU A 131 15.91 -3.66 -11.67
N CYS A 132 15.78 -2.84 -10.64
CA CYS A 132 16.73 -2.76 -9.54
C CYS A 132 16.91 -4.12 -8.85
N GLY A 133 15.81 -4.74 -8.43
CA GLY A 133 15.81 -6.03 -7.75
C GLY A 133 16.30 -7.20 -8.62
N ASN A 134 16.40 -7.01 -9.95
CA ASN A 134 16.90 -8.01 -10.91
C ASN A 134 18.29 -7.66 -11.48
N GLY A 135 19.05 -6.83 -10.79
CA GLY A 135 20.45 -6.57 -11.12
C GLY A 135 20.69 -5.45 -12.14
N HIS A 136 19.67 -4.61 -12.40
CA HIS A 136 19.75 -3.47 -13.31
C HIS A 136 19.55 -2.13 -12.59
N PRO A 137 20.29 -1.85 -11.47
CA PRO A 137 20.03 -0.66 -10.65
C PRO A 137 20.26 0.65 -11.42
N ALA A 138 21.28 0.72 -12.28
CA ALA A 138 21.53 1.93 -13.07
C ALA A 138 20.42 2.22 -14.08
N GLU A 139 19.88 1.18 -14.76
CA GLU A 139 18.75 1.32 -15.66
C GLU A 139 17.46 1.73 -14.91
N SER A 140 17.26 1.18 -13.71
CA SER A 140 16.09 1.50 -12.89
C SER A 140 15.95 2.99 -12.59
N LEU A 141 17.07 3.70 -12.43
CA LEU A 141 17.10 5.12 -12.09
C LEU A 141 16.47 5.99 -13.19
N VAL A 142 16.57 5.58 -14.46
CA VAL A 142 15.91 6.28 -15.58
C VAL A 142 14.38 6.24 -15.43
N TRP A 143 13.86 5.12 -14.94
CA TRP A 143 12.41 4.95 -14.74
C TRP A 143 11.92 5.70 -13.51
N PHE A 144 12.74 5.75 -12.44
CA PHE A 144 12.44 6.60 -11.29
C PHE A 144 12.48 8.08 -11.62
N ASP A 145 13.42 8.55 -12.47
CA ASP A 145 13.44 9.95 -12.93
C ASP A 145 12.13 10.32 -13.64
N ARG A 146 11.63 9.43 -14.50
CA ARG A 146 10.32 9.60 -15.15
C ARG A 146 9.17 9.57 -14.15
N ALA A 147 9.20 8.67 -13.15
CA ALA A 147 8.18 8.59 -12.11
C ALA A 147 8.15 9.85 -11.23
N LEU A 148 9.29 10.48 -11.02
CA LEU A 148 9.45 11.69 -10.19
C LEU A 148 9.22 13.00 -10.95
N ALA A 149 8.98 12.93 -12.27
CA ALA A 149 8.73 14.13 -13.09
C ALA A 149 7.46 14.88 -12.68
N ASP A 150 6.46 14.21 -12.08
CA ASP A 150 5.30 14.85 -11.48
C ASP A 150 5.53 15.07 -9.97
N PRO A 151 5.76 16.32 -9.52
CA PRO A 151 6.01 16.62 -8.12
C PRO A 151 4.76 16.47 -7.23
N GLN A 152 3.57 16.41 -7.82
CA GLN A 152 2.30 16.24 -7.11
C GLN A 152 1.85 14.77 -7.02
N SER A 153 2.65 13.84 -7.53
CA SER A 153 2.30 12.43 -7.49
C SER A 153 2.18 11.90 -6.06
N ASN A 154 1.07 11.24 -5.75
CA ASN A 154 0.88 10.52 -4.49
C ASN A 154 1.91 9.39 -4.27
N ALA A 155 2.57 8.92 -5.34
CA ALA A 155 3.61 7.91 -5.27
C ALA A 155 5.02 8.49 -4.99
N ARG A 156 5.15 9.85 -4.91
CA ARG A 156 6.46 10.52 -4.83
C ARG A 156 7.34 9.99 -3.71
N ALA A 157 6.84 9.92 -2.48
CA ALA A 157 7.63 9.44 -1.34
C ALA A 157 8.14 8.00 -1.53
N ALA A 158 7.28 7.10 -2.04
CA ALA A 158 7.65 5.72 -2.32
C ALA A 158 8.64 5.62 -3.50
N SER A 159 8.44 6.40 -4.55
CA SER A 159 9.36 6.46 -5.71
C SER A 159 10.74 6.96 -5.31
N LEU A 160 10.82 8.00 -4.46
CA LEU A 160 12.08 8.51 -3.92
C LEU A 160 12.79 7.48 -3.04
N ALA A 161 12.06 6.79 -2.17
CA ALA A 161 12.62 5.74 -1.33
C ALA A 161 13.24 4.62 -2.20
N ASN A 162 12.49 4.14 -3.19
CA ASN A 162 12.97 3.11 -4.13
C ASN A 162 14.17 3.61 -4.97
N ALA A 163 14.07 4.82 -5.52
CA ALA A 163 15.17 5.43 -6.28
C ALA A 163 16.44 5.56 -5.43
N GLY A 164 16.30 5.96 -4.16
CA GLY A 164 17.42 6.07 -3.23
C GLY A 164 18.09 4.74 -2.92
N GLY A 165 17.30 3.69 -2.61
CA GLY A 165 17.82 2.35 -2.41
C GLY A 165 18.53 1.80 -3.66
N CYS A 166 17.96 2.00 -4.85
CA CYS A 166 18.55 1.57 -6.11
C CYS A 166 19.79 2.39 -6.50
N ALA A 167 19.84 3.67 -6.10
CA ALA A 167 21.02 4.48 -6.29
C ALA A 167 22.21 3.98 -5.44
N LEU A 168 21.96 3.48 -4.20
CA LEU A 168 22.99 2.78 -3.42
C LEU A 168 23.53 1.55 -4.14
N ASP A 169 22.60 0.73 -4.67
CA ASP A 169 22.98 -0.50 -5.40
C ASP A 169 23.69 -0.19 -6.72
N ALA A 170 23.49 1.02 -7.30
CA ALA A 170 24.19 1.54 -8.46
C ALA A 170 25.50 2.28 -8.11
N GLY A 171 25.87 2.40 -6.82
CA GLY A 171 27.05 3.14 -6.36
C GLY A 171 26.92 4.67 -6.46
N GLN A 172 25.71 5.20 -6.65
CA GLN A 172 25.44 6.65 -6.74
C GLN A 172 25.05 7.21 -5.34
N ASN A 173 26.02 7.24 -4.43
CA ASN A 173 25.77 7.50 -3.01
C ASN A 173 25.18 8.88 -2.73
N GLU A 174 25.63 9.94 -3.41
CA GLU A 174 25.09 11.30 -3.23
C GLU A 174 23.63 11.39 -3.67
N ARG A 175 23.31 10.76 -4.80
CA ARG A 175 21.93 10.66 -5.28
C ARG A 175 21.06 9.86 -4.33
N ALA A 176 21.58 8.77 -3.79
CA ALA A 176 20.90 7.94 -2.82
C ALA A 176 20.54 8.76 -1.57
N GLU A 177 21.51 9.46 -1.00
CA GLU A 177 21.31 10.28 0.20
C GLU A 177 20.25 11.38 -0.04
N GLN A 178 20.32 12.08 -1.18
CA GLN A 178 19.35 13.10 -1.55
C GLN A 178 17.93 12.53 -1.65
N ASN A 179 17.74 11.45 -2.42
CA ASN A 179 16.44 10.84 -2.63
C ASN A 179 15.86 10.28 -1.32
N LEU A 180 16.69 9.64 -0.50
CA LEU A 180 16.26 9.06 0.78
C LEU A 180 15.88 10.13 1.81
N ARG A 181 16.60 11.25 1.85
CA ARG A 181 16.26 12.41 2.71
C ARG A 181 14.90 12.97 2.31
N GLU A 182 14.69 13.26 1.02
CA GLU A 182 13.41 13.77 0.53
C GLU A 182 12.27 12.76 0.79
N ALA A 183 12.52 11.46 0.61
CA ALA A 183 11.55 10.43 0.94
C ALA A 183 11.14 10.45 2.42
N LEU A 184 12.10 10.66 3.34
CA LEU A 184 11.85 10.70 4.78
C LEU A 184 11.27 12.05 5.26
N GLU A 185 11.44 13.14 4.50
CA GLU A 185 10.72 14.39 4.72
C GLU A 185 9.23 14.23 4.41
N LEU A 186 8.90 13.52 3.33
CA LEU A 186 7.52 13.25 2.92
C LEU A 186 6.85 12.14 3.73
N ALA A 187 7.60 11.12 4.13
CA ALA A 187 7.13 9.95 4.87
C ALA A 187 8.18 9.53 5.92
N PRO A 188 8.16 10.14 7.13
CA PRO A 188 9.20 9.95 8.14
C PRO A 188 9.35 8.52 8.70
N ASP A 189 8.33 7.70 8.52
CA ASP A 189 8.24 6.30 8.95
C ASP A 189 8.36 5.29 7.79
N ASN A 190 8.75 5.74 6.60
CA ASN A 190 8.95 4.84 5.47
C ASN A 190 10.06 3.84 5.79
N ALA A 191 9.66 2.59 6.05
CA ALA A 191 10.55 1.53 6.51
C ALA A 191 11.71 1.25 5.53
N TYR A 192 11.44 1.25 4.22
CA TYR A 192 12.45 1.00 3.20
C TYR A 192 13.47 2.16 3.11
N ALA A 193 13.00 3.41 3.17
CA ALA A 193 13.88 4.57 3.19
C ALA A 193 14.76 4.60 4.44
N LEU A 194 14.20 4.26 5.62
CA LEU A 194 14.95 4.17 6.87
C LEU A 194 16.05 3.10 6.82
N GLU A 195 15.74 1.91 6.30
CA GLU A 195 16.71 0.84 6.14
C GLU A 195 17.81 1.22 5.13
N SER A 196 17.42 1.82 4.00
CA SER A 196 18.36 2.29 2.99
C SER A 196 19.26 3.43 3.50
N MET A 197 18.73 4.37 4.32
CA MET A 197 19.56 5.38 4.99
C MET A 197 20.52 4.74 5.96
N ALA A 198 20.12 3.75 6.76
CA ALA A 198 21.04 3.04 7.63
C ALA A 198 22.19 2.39 6.84
N ARG A 199 21.88 1.76 5.68
CA ARG A 199 22.91 1.21 4.77
C ARG A 199 23.82 2.32 4.22
N ASN A 200 23.27 3.46 3.82
CA ASN A 200 24.04 4.60 3.34
C ASN A 200 25.01 5.12 4.42
N GLU A 201 24.56 5.25 5.66
CA GLU A 201 25.40 5.69 6.77
C GLU A 201 26.53 4.68 7.08
N VAL A 202 26.25 3.37 6.98
CA VAL A 202 27.28 2.32 7.10
C VAL A 202 28.35 2.44 6.01
N LEU A 203 27.95 2.69 4.75
CA LEU A 203 28.90 2.88 3.65
C LEU A 203 29.84 4.06 3.86
N HIS A 204 29.37 5.09 4.58
CA HIS A 204 30.17 6.27 4.94
C HIS A 204 30.88 6.14 6.31
N GLY A 205 30.79 5.01 6.99
CA GLY A 205 31.39 4.78 8.31
C GLY A 205 30.71 5.53 9.46
N ARG A 206 29.53 6.11 9.23
CA ARG A 206 28.75 6.89 10.22
C ARG A 206 27.84 5.97 11.02
N TYR A 207 28.43 5.11 11.85
CA TYR A 207 27.71 4.01 12.52
C TYR A 207 26.71 4.51 13.60
N PHE A 208 26.95 5.66 14.25
CA PHE A 208 26.00 6.24 15.21
C PHE A 208 24.73 6.71 14.51
N GLU A 209 24.86 7.35 13.37
CA GLU A 209 23.75 7.78 12.52
C GLU A 209 23.00 6.56 11.96
N ALA A 210 23.73 5.55 11.50
CA ALA A 210 23.17 4.29 11.04
C ALA A 210 22.32 3.61 12.14
N ARG A 211 22.80 3.63 13.41
CA ARG A 211 22.05 3.15 14.58
C ARG A 211 20.70 3.86 14.72
N ALA A 212 20.68 5.19 14.62
CA ALA A 212 19.46 5.95 14.72
C ALA A 212 18.44 5.56 13.63
N PHE A 213 18.89 5.35 12.41
CA PHE A 213 18.00 4.95 11.30
C PHE A 213 17.45 3.52 11.45
N TYR A 214 18.27 2.52 11.80
CA TYR A 214 17.73 1.17 11.97
C TYR A 214 16.79 1.06 13.18
N GLN A 215 17.02 1.82 14.26
CA GLN A 215 16.10 1.85 15.40
C GLN A 215 14.74 2.43 15.00
N ARG A 216 14.72 3.51 14.23
CA ARG A 216 13.49 4.06 13.66
C ARG A 216 12.82 3.05 12.73
N ARG A 217 13.61 2.33 11.90
CA ARG A 217 13.10 1.28 11.01
C ARG A 217 12.39 0.16 11.78
N LEU A 218 12.99 -0.30 12.88
CA LEU A 218 12.40 -1.34 13.73
C LEU A 218 11.16 -0.86 14.50
N ALA A 219 11.05 0.44 14.77
CA ALA A 219 9.85 1.04 15.34
C ALA A 219 8.72 1.22 14.31
N ALA A 220 9.06 1.49 13.04
CA ALA A 220 8.12 1.77 11.97
C ALA A 220 7.44 0.51 11.38
N ALA A 221 8.12 -0.64 11.39
CA ALA A 221 7.61 -1.87 10.77
C ALA A 221 8.20 -3.14 11.41
N PRO A 222 7.55 -4.30 11.23
CA PRO A 222 8.09 -5.58 11.68
C PRO A 222 9.53 -5.80 11.24
N ALA A 223 10.30 -6.51 12.03
CA ALA A 223 11.68 -6.87 11.69
C ALA A 223 11.73 -7.73 10.42
N THR A 224 12.83 -7.60 9.69
CA THR A 224 13.18 -8.47 8.57
C THR A 224 14.59 -9.03 8.81
N VAL A 225 14.94 -10.08 8.12
CA VAL A 225 16.29 -10.64 8.17
C VAL A 225 17.33 -9.56 7.88
N SER A 226 17.11 -8.75 6.82
CA SER A 226 18.03 -7.69 6.39
C SER A 226 18.26 -6.63 7.46
N VAL A 227 17.20 -6.11 8.08
CA VAL A 227 17.37 -5.07 9.11
C VAL A 227 18.02 -5.60 10.39
N LEU A 228 17.76 -6.88 10.77
CA LEU A 228 18.43 -7.46 11.93
C LEU A 228 19.93 -7.72 11.65
N GLN A 229 20.29 -8.18 10.46
CA GLN A 229 21.68 -8.32 10.04
C GLN A 229 22.40 -6.98 9.99
N LEU A 230 21.75 -5.94 9.45
CA LEU A 230 22.28 -4.58 9.43
C LEU A 230 22.50 -4.03 10.87
N ALA A 231 21.54 -4.26 11.77
CA ALA A 231 21.66 -3.87 13.17
C ALA A 231 22.84 -4.59 13.85
N ILE A 232 23.02 -5.89 13.64
CA ILE A 232 24.14 -6.66 14.16
C ILE A 232 25.47 -6.04 13.67
N GLN A 233 25.60 -5.82 12.36
CA GLN A 233 26.79 -5.22 11.77
C GLN A 233 27.11 -3.84 12.38
N ILE A 234 26.11 -2.98 12.54
CA ILE A 234 26.28 -1.64 13.09
C ILE A 234 26.73 -1.71 14.56
N GLU A 235 26.10 -2.57 15.38
CA GLU A 235 26.45 -2.70 16.80
C GLU A 235 27.86 -3.30 17.00
N GLU A 236 28.26 -4.26 16.17
CA GLU A 236 29.61 -4.80 16.17
C GLU A 236 30.66 -3.71 15.83
N ARG A 237 30.38 -2.86 14.84
CA ARG A 237 31.25 -1.73 14.47
C ARG A 237 31.32 -0.66 15.55
N LEU A 238 30.28 -0.48 16.34
CA LEU A 238 30.25 0.41 17.49
C LEU A 238 30.86 -0.21 18.76
N GLY A 239 31.21 -1.49 18.74
CA GLY A 239 31.76 -2.23 19.87
C GLY A 239 30.71 -2.68 20.91
N ASP A 240 29.42 -2.49 20.65
CA ASP A 240 28.32 -2.92 21.55
C ASP A 240 27.97 -4.40 21.31
N ARG A 241 28.84 -5.28 21.83
CA ARG A 241 28.66 -6.74 21.72
C ARG A 241 27.37 -7.22 22.37
N THR A 242 26.89 -6.53 23.40
CA THR A 242 25.64 -6.89 24.09
C THR A 242 24.43 -6.63 23.19
N ALA A 243 24.39 -5.47 22.52
CA ALA A 243 23.33 -5.17 21.57
C ALA A 243 23.40 -6.10 20.35
N ALA A 244 24.57 -6.32 19.76
CA ALA A 244 24.77 -7.26 18.67
C ALA A 244 24.27 -8.67 19.02
N GLY A 245 24.64 -9.19 20.21
CA GLY A 245 24.16 -10.50 20.69
C GLY A 245 22.64 -10.60 20.83
N ARG A 246 21.97 -9.54 21.27
CA ARG A 246 20.50 -9.49 21.33
C ARG A 246 19.87 -9.59 19.92
N PHE A 247 20.40 -8.86 18.95
CA PHE A 247 19.90 -8.94 17.56
C PHE A 247 20.21 -10.29 16.91
N GLN A 248 21.36 -10.89 17.19
CA GLN A 248 21.68 -12.25 16.73
C GLN A 248 20.72 -13.29 17.31
N GLN A 249 20.37 -13.18 18.60
CA GLN A 249 19.38 -14.04 19.22
C GLN A 249 18.01 -13.85 18.56
N ARG A 250 17.57 -12.62 18.40
CA ARG A 250 16.31 -12.28 17.77
C ARG A 250 16.22 -12.81 16.33
N LEU A 251 17.31 -12.70 15.55
CA LEU A 251 17.39 -13.24 14.18
C LEU A 251 17.18 -14.76 14.17
N ARG A 252 17.81 -15.48 15.10
CA ARG A 252 17.61 -16.96 15.20
C ARG A 252 16.21 -17.35 15.62
N GLU A 253 15.59 -16.60 16.52
CA GLU A 253 14.25 -16.90 17.03
C GLU A 253 13.15 -16.57 16.03
N GLU A 254 13.21 -15.39 15.41
CA GLU A 254 12.16 -14.92 14.47
C GLU A 254 12.36 -15.51 13.05
N PHE A 255 13.60 -15.81 12.65
CA PHE A 255 13.96 -16.22 11.28
C PHE A 255 14.94 -17.41 11.28
N PRO A 256 14.53 -18.59 11.75
CA PRO A 256 15.44 -19.76 11.86
C PRO A 256 16.13 -20.12 10.53
N SER A 257 15.39 -20.03 9.40
CA SER A 257 15.93 -20.30 8.06
C SER A 257 16.86 -19.18 7.54
N GLY A 258 16.66 -17.94 7.99
CA GLY A 258 17.48 -16.80 7.60
C GLY A 258 18.81 -16.72 8.35
N ALA A 259 18.87 -17.29 9.55
CA ALA A 259 20.07 -17.33 10.36
C ALA A 259 21.15 -18.26 9.80
N THR A 260 20.77 -19.22 8.94
CA THR A 260 21.71 -20.19 8.34
C THR A 260 22.33 -19.73 7.02
N LEU A 261 21.84 -18.63 6.43
CA LEU A 261 22.30 -18.13 5.13
C LEU A 261 23.62 -17.34 5.19
N ASN A 262 24.16 -17.07 6.38
CA ASN A 262 25.45 -16.44 6.54
C ASN A 262 26.30 -17.12 7.62
N PRO A 263 26.91 -18.31 7.34
CA PRO A 263 27.79 -18.97 8.30
C PRO A 263 29.20 -18.37 8.38
N GLN A 264 29.51 -17.35 7.56
CA GLN A 264 30.79 -16.61 7.64
C GLN A 264 30.58 -15.17 7.20
N GLY A 265 30.87 -14.23 8.10
CA GLY A 265 31.02 -12.82 7.80
C GLY A 265 32.19 -12.56 6.89
#